data_fb6950d5c0081854835229851f6c1f29
#
_entry.id   fb6950d5c0081854835229851f6c1f29
#
_cell.length_a   1.000
_cell.length_b   1.000
_cell.length_c   1.000
_cell.angle_alpha   90.00
_cell.angle_beta   90.00
_cell.angle_gamma   90.00
#
_symmetry.space_group_name_H-M   'P 1'
#
loop_
_entity.id
_entity.type
_entity.pdbx_description
1 polymer ?
#
loop_
_entity_poly.entity_id
_entity_poly.type
_entity_poly.pdbx_seq_one_letter_code
_entity_poly.pdbx_strand_id
1 'polypeptide(L)'
;MLLKRKGALPAEQIKALHKRSSIKCLRPLTDTQIQPASMDLRLSKKCWEVEASFLPGYKKTVRQKLSKLKKREIDIGDFKTLAKGKIYIIQIQEELSLPDNISAVANAKSSTGRLDILTRLISDNSSCFDRVRKGYNGKVYVETVSYTHLTLPTNLSV
;
A
#
# COMPACT_ATOMS: atom_id res chain seq x y z
N MET A 1 21.52 9.63 15.67
CA MET A 1 21.12 8.78 16.83
C MET A 1 19.60 8.69 16.83
N LEU A 2 19.03 7.68 16.18
CA LEU A 2 17.58 7.50 16.01
C LEU A 2 17.09 6.42 16.97
N LEU A 3 16.48 6.92 18.07
CA LEU A 3 15.39 6.28 18.80
C LEU A 3 15.64 4.96 19.52
N LYS A 4 15.99 5.08 20.75
CA LYS A 4 15.68 4.10 21.82
C LYS A 4 14.20 4.17 22.31
N ARG A 5 13.35 5.02 21.71
CA ARG A 5 11.95 5.17 22.15
C ARG A 5 11.05 4.22 21.36
N LYS A 6 10.20 3.48 22.08
CA LYS A 6 9.11 2.68 21.50
C LYS A 6 7.90 3.59 21.28
N GLY A 7 7.20 3.44 20.15
CA GLY A 7 5.99 4.21 19.87
C GLY A 7 5.81 4.51 18.39
N ALA A 8 4.77 5.26 18.05
CA ALA A 8 4.54 5.75 16.71
C ALA A 8 5.54 6.86 16.34
N LEU A 9 5.97 6.88 15.08
CA LEU A 9 6.87 7.90 14.57
C LEU A 9 6.09 9.19 14.30
N PRO A 10 6.53 10.35 14.83
CA PRO A 10 5.94 11.62 14.49
C PRO A 10 6.33 12.06 13.06
N ALA A 11 5.60 13.05 12.52
CA ALA A 11 5.75 13.56 11.16
C ALA A 11 7.20 13.87 10.77
N GLU A 12 7.97 14.52 11.65
CA GLU A 12 9.38 14.89 11.37
C GLU A 12 10.25 13.66 11.14
N GLN A 13 9.98 12.56 11.84
CA GLN A 13 10.73 11.32 11.68
C GLN A 13 10.32 10.58 10.40
N ILE A 14 9.05 10.63 10.02
CA ILE A 14 8.58 10.11 8.72
C ILE A 14 9.24 10.91 7.59
N LYS A 15 9.29 12.23 7.68
CA LYS A 15 10.03 13.08 6.74
C LYS A 15 11.53 12.73 6.69
N ALA A 16 12.13 12.43 7.83
CA ALA A 16 13.53 12.03 7.90
C ALA A 16 13.78 10.65 7.24
N LEU A 17 12.86 9.70 7.36
CA LEU A 17 12.92 8.43 6.62
C LEU A 17 12.86 8.64 5.11
N HIS A 18 12.01 9.54 4.64
CA HIS A 18 11.96 9.89 3.22
C HIS A 18 13.27 10.54 2.74
N LYS A 19 13.81 11.50 3.47
CA LYS A 19 15.10 12.14 3.16
C LYS A 19 16.27 11.14 3.09
N ARG A 20 16.22 10.06 3.87
CA ARG A 20 17.22 8.98 3.88
C ARG A 20 16.94 7.87 2.87
N SER A 21 15.98 8.06 1.97
CA SER A 21 15.55 7.08 0.99
C SER A 21 15.01 5.75 1.59
N SER A 22 14.60 5.77 2.86
CA SER A 22 13.90 4.65 3.48
C SER A 22 12.44 4.57 3.03
N ILE A 23 11.89 5.68 2.55
CA ILE A 23 10.62 5.76 1.83
C ILE A 23 10.94 6.39 0.48
N LYS A 24 10.86 5.59 -0.59
CA LYS A 24 11.14 6.03 -1.96
C LYS A 24 9.83 6.28 -2.68
N CYS A 25 9.74 7.37 -3.42
CA CYS A 25 8.55 7.76 -4.17
C CYS A 25 8.93 8.14 -5.60
N LEU A 26 8.13 7.71 -6.57
CA LEU A 26 8.27 8.15 -7.97
C LEU A 26 7.95 9.64 -8.14
N ARG A 27 7.00 10.14 -7.37
CA ARG A 27 6.64 11.55 -7.29
C ARG A 27 6.97 12.06 -5.89
N PRO A 28 7.41 13.30 -5.73
CA PRO A 28 7.68 13.88 -4.40
C PRO A 28 6.51 13.69 -3.45
N LEU A 29 6.80 13.50 -2.17
CA LEU A 29 5.76 13.51 -1.13
C LEU A 29 5.18 14.91 -1.05
N THR A 30 3.87 14.98 -0.91
CA THR A 30 3.18 16.25 -0.63
C THR A 30 3.06 16.44 0.88
N ASP A 31 2.97 17.69 1.33
CA ASP A 31 2.79 17.97 2.76
C ASP A 31 1.51 17.36 3.33
N THR A 32 0.46 17.24 2.50
CA THR A 32 -0.81 16.63 2.88
C THR A 32 -0.75 15.11 3.07
N GLN A 33 0.28 14.42 2.54
CA GLN A 33 0.43 12.98 2.74
C GLN A 33 0.97 12.63 4.13
N ILE A 34 1.74 13.52 4.76
CA ILE A 34 2.33 13.26 6.06
C ILE A 34 1.43 13.84 7.13
N GLN A 35 0.82 12.94 7.89
CA GLN A 35 -0.04 13.22 9.02
C GLN A 35 0.81 13.25 10.31
N PRO A 36 0.28 13.71 11.46
CA PRO A 36 1.05 13.83 12.70
C PRO A 36 1.81 12.56 13.13
N ALA A 37 1.27 11.36 12.85
CA ALA A 37 1.88 10.08 13.21
C ALA A 37 1.65 8.98 12.16
N SER A 38 1.36 9.35 10.92
CA SER A 38 1.14 8.41 9.81
C SER A 38 1.47 9.05 8.46
N MET A 39 1.41 8.26 7.41
CA MET A 39 1.59 8.71 6.04
C MET A 39 0.54 8.06 5.15
N ASP A 40 -0.11 8.85 4.33
CA ASP A 40 -1.02 8.37 3.30
C ASP A 40 -0.24 7.79 2.12
N LEU A 41 -0.64 6.61 1.67
CA LEU A 41 -0.05 5.95 0.51
C LEU A 41 -0.86 6.25 -0.76
N ARG A 42 -0.18 6.30 -1.91
CA ARG A 42 -0.80 6.61 -3.21
C ARG A 42 -0.83 5.37 -4.09
N LEU A 43 -1.96 5.16 -4.77
CA LEU A 43 -2.07 4.13 -5.79
C LEU A 43 -1.18 4.44 -6.99
N SER A 44 -0.50 3.43 -7.53
CA SER A 44 0.14 3.54 -8.85
C SER A 44 -0.85 3.19 -9.95
N LYS A 45 -0.43 3.34 -11.21
CA LYS A 45 -1.25 2.94 -12.36
C LYS A 45 -1.38 1.42 -12.54
N LYS A 46 -0.53 0.62 -11.87
CA LYS A 46 -0.48 -0.84 -12.02
C LYS A 46 -1.51 -1.52 -11.15
N CYS A 47 -2.44 -2.19 -11.78
CA CYS A 47 -3.54 -2.91 -11.14
C CYS A 47 -3.72 -4.28 -11.81
N TRP A 48 -4.07 -5.29 -11.01
CA TRP A 48 -4.36 -6.64 -11.48
C TRP A 48 -5.68 -7.10 -10.88
N GLU A 49 -6.62 -7.51 -11.73
CA GLU A 49 -7.78 -8.29 -11.31
C GLU A 49 -7.30 -9.71 -11.00
N VAL A 50 -7.70 -10.25 -9.86
CA VAL A 50 -7.31 -11.58 -9.39
C VAL A 50 -8.52 -12.45 -9.11
N GLU A 51 -8.30 -13.77 -9.14
CA GLU A 51 -9.36 -14.75 -8.91
C GLU A 51 -9.80 -14.82 -7.45
N ALA A 52 -8.85 -14.65 -6.54
CA ALA A 52 -9.08 -14.75 -5.11
C ALA A 52 -8.14 -13.84 -4.33
N SER A 53 -8.56 -13.48 -3.13
CA SER A 53 -7.71 -12.86 -2.12
C SER A 53 -6.53 -13.77 -1.77
N PHE A 54 -5.36 -13.19 -1.56
CA PHE A 54 -4.18 -13.97 -1.18
C PHE A 54 -3.20 -13.19 -0.32
N LEU A 55 -2.41 -13.95 0.42
CA LEU A 55 -1.17 -13.49 1.03
C LEU A 55 0.00 -14.24 0.40
N PRO A 56 1.15 -13.61 0.16
CA PRO A 56 2.29 -14.25 -0.47
C PRO A 56 2.88 -15.38 0.39
N GLY A 57 2.77 -15.27 1.72
CA GLY A 57 3.43 -16.15 2.67
C GLY A 57 4.92 -15.80 2.83
N TYR A 58 5.60 -16.45 3.76
CA TYR A 58 6.96 -16.06 4.18
C TYR A 58 8.08 -16.20 3.13
N LYS A 59 7.84 -16.92 2.05
CA LYS A 59 8.88 -17.26 1.04
C LYS A 59 8.58 -16.75 -0.36
N LYS A 60 7.50 -15.96 -0.54
CA LYS A 60 7.08 -15.51 -1.87
C LYS A 60 6.81 -14.03 -1.89
N THR A 61 7.00 -13.43 -3.05
CA THR A 61 6.59 -12.06 -3.32
C THR A 61 5.15 -12.00 -3.82
N VAL A 62 4.54 -10.83 -3.70
CA VAL A 62 3.22 -10.55 -4.29
C VAL A 62 3.25 -10.80 -5.80
N ARG A 63 4.32 -10.41 -6.49
CA ARG A 63 4.46 -10.63 -7.94
C ARG A 63 4.50 -12.11 -8.33
N GLN A 64 5.15 -12.95 -7.55
CA GLN A 64 5.15 -14.40 -7.78
C GLN A 64 3.77 -15.02 -7.61
N LYS A 65 2.95 -14.50 -6.69
CA LYS A 65 1.55 -14.93 -6.55
C LYS A 65 0.68 -14.38 -7.68
N LEU A 66 0.86 -13.12 -8.04
CA LEU A 66 0.15 -12.50 -9.16
C LEU A 66 0.38 -13.24 -10.47
N SER A 67 1.58 -13.76 -10.74
CA SER A 67 1.84 -14.53 -11.96
C SER A 67 0.94 -15.76 -12.13
N LYS A 68 0.39 -16.28 -11.01
CA LYS A 68 -0.49 -17.46 -10.99
C LYS A 68 -1.97 -17.12 -10.87
N LEU A 69 -2.31 -16.02 -10.18
CA LEU A 69 -3.68 -15.70 -9.78
C LEU A 69 -4.29 -14.53 -10.57
N LYS A 70 -3.49 -13.80 -11.35
CA LYS A 70 -4.02 -12.69 -12.14
C LYS A 70 -4.90 -13.19 -13.28
N LYS A 71 -6.06 -12.57 -13.43
CA LYS A 71 -6.92 -12.70 -14.61
C LYS A 71 -6.50 -11.75 -15.73
N ARG A 72 -6.28 -10.50 -15.35
CA ARG A 72 -5.83 -9.46 -16.29
C ARG A 72 -5.05 -8.38 -15.57
N GLU A 73 -4.21 -7.70 -16.32
CA GLU A 73 -3.54 -6.48 -15.90
C GLU A 73 -4.30 -5.26 -16.43
N ILE A 74 -4.44 -4.23 -15.63
CA ILE A 74 -5.23 -3.04 -15.91
C ILE A 74 -4.36 -1.83 -15.59
N ASP A 75 -4.23 -0.91 -16.52
CA ASP A 75 -3.73 0.43 -16.23
C ASP A 75 -4.90 1.26 -15.67
N ILE A 76 -4.83 1.60 -14.39
CA ILE A 76 -5.80 2.47 -13.73
C ILE A 76 -5.41 3.95 -13.80
N GLY A 77 -4.73 4.37 -14.89
CA GLY A 77 -4.49 5.77 -15.18
C GLY A 77 -5.70 6.66 -14.91
N ASP A 78 -5.92 7.67 -15.65
CA ASP A 78 -7.01 8.61 -15.37
C ASP A 78 -8.39 7.95 -15.41
N PHE A 79 -9.08 7.88 -14.26
CA PHE A 79 -10.49 7.48 -14.10
C PHE A 79 -10.88 6.11 -14.67
N LYS A 80 -10.43 5.03 -14.03
CA LYS A 80 -10.93 3.67 -14.33
C LYS A 80 -11.98 3.22 -13.31
N THR A 81 -13.03 2.60 -13.83
CA THR A 81 -14.07 1.98 -13.00
C THR A 81 -13.65 0.58 -12.60
N LEU A 82 -13.67 0.29 -11.31
CA LEU A 82 -13.52 -1.06 -10.79
C LEU A 82 -14.89 -1.73 -10.72
N ALA A 83 -14.97 -2.95 -11.25
CA ALA A 83 -16.23 -3.70 -11.24
C ALA A 83 -16.58 -4.16 -9.82
N LYS A 84 -17.87 -4.05 -9.48
CA LYS A 84 -18.40 -4.49 -8.19
C LYS A 84 -18.09 -5.96 -7.90
N GLY A 85 -17.67 -6.26 -6.68
CA GLY A 85 -17.43 -7.62 -6.20
C GLY A 85 -16.18 -8.30 -6.78
N LYS A 86 -15.37 -7.58 -7.58
CA LYS A 86 -14.10 -8.10 -8.08
C LYS A 86 -12.97 -7.72 -7.12
N ILE A 87 -11.94 -8.57 -7.09
CA ILE A 87 -10.76 -8.35 -6.26
C ILE A 87 -9.65 -7.81 -7.14
N TYR A 88 -9.07 -6.70 -6.70
CA TYR A 88 -7.97 -6.05 -7.38
C TYR A 88 -6.77 -5.94 -6.47
N ILE A 89 -5.59 -6.19 -7.02
CA ILE A 89 -4.32 -5.86 -6.37
C ILE A 89 -3.75 -4.65 -7.08
N ILE A 90 -3.49 -3.58 -6.34
CA ILE A 90 -2.95 -2.34 -6.88
C ILE A 90 -1.59 -2.09 -6.25
N GLN A 91 -0.58 -1.82 -7.07
CA GLN A 91 0.74 -1.45 -6.56
C GLN A 91 0.67 -0.04 -5.97
N ILE A 92 1.33 0.18 -4.85
CA ILE A 92 1.50 1.50 -4.25
C ILE A 92 2.69 2.22 -4.91
N GLN A 93 2.64 3.55 -4.97
CA GLN A 93 3.73 4.36 -5.53
C GLN A 93 4.96 4.37 -4.62
N GLU A 94 4.75 4.36 -3.33
CA GLU A 94 5.79 4.36 -2.32
C GLU A 94 6.43 2.96 -2.23
N GLU A 95 7.76 2.95 -2.18
CA GLU A 95 8.56 1.76 -1.92
C GLU A 95 9.28 1.94 -0.58
N LEU A 96 9.33 0.89 0.21
CA LEU A 96 9.87 0.94 1.56
C LEU A 96 11.22 0.25 1.64
N SER A 97 12.16 0.87 2.35
CA SER A 97 13.45 0.31 2.75
C SER A 97 13.66 0.64 4.23
N LEU A 98 12.86 -0.02 5.08
CA LEU A 98 12.78 0.30 6.50
C LEU A 98 14.03 -0.21 7.24
N PRO A 99 14.54 0.56 8.22
CA PRO A 99 15.54 0.07 9.16
C PRO A 99 15.04 -1.13 9.98
N ASP A 100 15.95 -1.93 10.53
CA ASP A 100 15.64 -3.15 11.29
C ASP A 100 14.86 -2.93 12.58
N ASN A 101 14.82 -1.70 13.07
CA ASN A 101 14.08 -1.32 14.26
C ASN A 101 12.70 -0.70 13.96
N ILE A 102 12.33 -0.53 12.69
CA ILE A 102 11.07 0.09 12.27
C ILE A 102 10.19 -0.94 11.55
N SER A 103 8.95 -1.02 11.97
CA SER A 103 7.85 -1.72 11.30
C SER A 103 6.72 -0.75 11.02
N ALA A 104 5.77 -1.14 10.17
CA ALA A 104 4.60 -0.32 9.92
C ALA A 104 3.30 -1.14 10.04
N VAL A 105 2.23 -0.45 10.34
CA VAL A 105 0.85 -0.96 10.30
C VAL A 105 0.05 -0.05 9.39
N ALA A 106 -0.74 -0.63 8.51
CA ALA A 106 -1.64 0.10 7.63
C ALA A 106 -3.08 0.00 8.12
N ASN A 107 -3.85 1.01 7.80
CA ASN A 107 -5.30 1.04 7.98
C ASN A 107 -5.93 1.70 6.76
N ALA A 108 -7.11 1.22 6.37
CA ALA A 108 -7.91 1.90 5.36
C ALA A 108 -8.32 3.30 5.85
N LYS A 109 -8.29 4.29 4.97
CA LYS A 109 -8.85 5.61 5.30
C LYS A 109 -10.36 5.51 5.47
N SER A 110 -10.90 6.28 6.41
CA SER A 110 -12.35 6.36 6.63
C SER A 110 -13.13 6.78 5.38
N SER A 111 -12.53 7.64 4.54
CA SER A 111 -13.11 8.03 3.26
C SER A 111 -13.29 6.85 2.30
N THR A 112 -12.36 5.88 2.31
CA THR A 112 -12.44 4.67 1.50
C THR A 112 -13.59 3.78 1.97
N GLY A 113 -13.72 3.59 3.28
CA GLY A 113 -14.84 2.83 3.86
C GLY A 113 -16.22 3.45 3.59
N ARG A 114 -16.33 4.79 3.58
CA ARG A 114 -17.58 5.49 3.21
C ARG A 114 -18.02 5.25 1.76
N LEU A 115 -17.11 4.82 0.91
CA LEU A 115 -17.38 4.46 -0.49
C LEU A 115 -17.62 2.95 -0.67
N ASP A 116 -17.82 2.21 0.41
CA ASP A 116 -17.96 0.75 0.41
C ASP A 116 -16.78 0.03 -0.28
N ILE A 117 -15.58 0.53 -0.07
CA ILE A 117 -14.36 -0.06 -0.58
C ILE A 117 -13.59 -0.67 0.59
N LEU A 118 -13.42 -1.98 0.55
CA LEU A 118 -12.50 -2.66 1.46
C LEU A 118 -11.08 -2.60 0.88
N THR A 119 -10.13 -2.13 1.70
CA THR A 119 -8.71 -2.12 1.34
C THR A 119 -7.88 -2.80 2.41
N ARG A 120 -6.90 -3.60 1.99
CA ARG A 120 -5.93 -4.27 2.88
C ARG A 120 -4.54 -4.20 2.26
N LEU A 121 -3.54 -3.79 3.03
CA LEU A 121 -2.16 -3.71 2.57
C LEU A 121 -1.53 -5.12 2.53
N ILE A 122 -0.77 -5.39 1.47
CA ILE A 122 0.02 -6.61 1.31
C ILE A 122 1.47 -6.22 1.08
N SER A 123 2.37 -6.86 1.81
CA SER A 123 3.82 -6.76 1.61
C SER A 123 4.41 -8.11 1.20
N ASP A 124 5.56 -8.11 0.55
CA ASP A 124 6.28 -9.32 0.18
C ASP A 124 6.70 -10.12 1.41
N ASN A 125 6.73 -11.44 1.27
CA ASN A 125 7.14 -12.36 2.33
C ASN A 125 6.33 -12.20 3.63
N SER A 126 5.04 -11.91 3.52
CA SER A 126 4.13 -11.71 4.65
C SER A 126 2.96 -12.70 4.61
N SER A 127 2.57 -13.16 5.79
CA SER A 127 1.37 -13.96 6.03
C SER A 127 0.27 -13.18 6.75
N CYS A 128 0.42 -11.85 6.88
CA CYS A 128 -0.55 -10.97 7.52
C CYS A 128 -0.85 -9.79 6.62
N PHE A 129 -2.11 -9.39 6.54
CA PHE A 129 -2.53 -8.12 5.98
C PHE A 129 -2.15 -6.96 6.90
N ASP A 130 -2.03 -5.77 6.33
CA ASP A 130 -1.89 -4.50 7.04
C ASP A 130 -0.65 -4.41 7.94
N ARG A 131 0.33 -5.28 7.72
CA ARG A 131 1.58 -5.28 8.48
C ARG A 131 2.79 -5.29 7.56
N VAL A 132 3.72 -4.41 7.87
CA VAL A 132 5.05 -4.38 7.25
C VAL A 132 6.08 -4.69 8.33
N ARG A 133 6.82 -5.78 8.14
CA ARG A 133 7.82 -6.24 9.11
C ARG A 133 8.98 -5.25 9.26
N LYS A 134 9.69 -5.35 10.34
CA LYS A 134 10.97 -4.63 10.55
C LYS A 134 11.97 -4.97 9.45
N GLY A 135 12.78 -3.99 9.07
CA GLY A 135 13.78 -4.18 8.02
C GLY A 135 13.20 -4.52 6.65
N TYR A 136 11.92 -4.23 6.41
CA TYR A 136 11.29 -4.51 5.12
C TYR A 136 11.94 -3.68 4.01
N ASN A 137 12.27 -4.34 2.91
CA ASN A 137 12.77 -3.70 1.70
C ASN A 137 11.99 -4.21 0.49
N GLY A 138 11.25 -3.33 -0.17
CA GLY A 138 10.46 -3.70 -1.35
C GLY A 138 9.23 -2.84 -1.56
N LYS A 139 8.46 -3.24 -2.56
CA LYS A 139 7.17 -2.63 -2.92
C LYS A 139 6.08 -3.11 -1.99
N VAL A 140 5.07 -2.27 -1.82
CA VAL A 140 3.85 -2.62 -1.12
C VAL A 140 2.67 -2.53 -2.08
N TYR A 141 1.63 -3.28 -1.77
CA TYR A 141 0.44 -3.41 -2.59
C TYR A 141 -0.79 -3.26 -1.73
N VAL A 142 -1.90 -2.92 -2.34
CA VAL A 142 -3.19 -2.93 -1.68
C VAL A 142 -4.12 -3.88 -2.42
N GLU A 143 -4.75 -4.77 -1.67
CA GLU A 143 -5.93 -5.49 -2.13
C GLU A 143 -7.13 -4.58 -1.97
N THR A 144 -7.96 -4.47 -2.98
CA THR A 144 -9.19 -3.70 -2.91
C THR A 144 -10.37 -4.47 -3.49
N VAL A 145 -11.50 -4.37 -2.81
CA VAL A 145 -12.79 -4.89 -3.26
C VAL A 145 -13.79 -3.76 -3.15
N SER A 146 -14.48 -3.45 -4.24
CA SER A 146 -15.57 -2.49 -4.22
C SER A 146 -16.90 -3.21 -4.13
N TYR A 147 -17.74 -2.84 -3.18
CA TYR A 147 -19.11 -3.32 -3.06
C TYR A 147 -20.11 -2.46 -3.81
N THR A 148 -19.67 -1.33 -4.35
CA THR A 148 -20.43 -0.43 -5.21
C THR A 148 -19.72 -0.27 -6.55
N HIS A 149 -20.40 0.23 -7.60
CA HIS A 149 -19.73 0.66 -8.82
C HIS A 149 -18.98 1.96 -8.54
N LEU A 150 -17.64 1.89 -8.61
CA LEU A 150 -16.78 3.02 -8.29
C LEU A 150 -15.83 3.34 -9.44
N THR A 151 -15.75 4.62 -9.79
CA THR A 151 -14.68 5.18 -10.62
C THR A 151 -13.60 5.73 -9.70
N LEU A 152 -12.40 5.16 -9.74
CA LEU A 152 -11.27 5.61 -8.93
C LEU A 152 -10.61 6.82 -9.61
N PRO A 153 -10.55 7.99 -8.96
CA PRO A 153 -9.62 9.02 -9.36
C PRO A 153 -8.18 8.60 -9.02
N THR A 154 -7.22 8.97 -9.85
CA THR A 154 -5.79 8.69 -9.64
C THR A 154 -5.20 9.27 -8.35
N ASN A 155 -5.94 10.14 -7.68
CA ASN A 155 -5.53 10.80 -6.43
C ASN A 155 -6.08 10.12 -5.17
N LEU A 156 -6.63 8.91 -5.28
CA LEU A 156 -7.08 8.18 -4.10
C LEU A 156 -5.87 7.79 -3.28
N SER A 157 -5.78 8.30 -2.06
CA SER A 157 -4.83 7.85 -1.04
C SER A 157 -5.50 6.79 -0.16
N VAL A 158 -4.75 5.79 0.20
CA VAL A 158 -5.16 4.65 1.03
C VAL A 158 -4.44 4.72 2.37
#